data_3e88471835256bb11db79e0ec69e9df3
#
_entry.id   3e88471835256bb11db79e0ec69e9df3
#
_cell.length_a   1.000
_cell.length_b   1.000
_cell.length_c   1.000
_cell.angle_alpha   90.00
_cell.angle_beta   90.00
_cell.angle_gamma   90.00
#
_symmetry.space_group_name_H-M   'P 1'
#
loop_
_entity.id
_entity.type
_entity.pdbx_description
1 polymer ?
#
loop_
_entity_poly.entity_id
_entity_poly.type
_entity_poly.pdbx_seq_one_letter_code
_entity_poly.pdbx_strand_id
1 'polypeptide(L)'
;MPVTKCEPETTRKASRKYAKTQETVLSALLAQTEEVSVPLASLIKSPLNVRTVPYSAESVSELAESIKGVGLLQNLVVHTLPGDRYGVAAGGRRLAALNMLAERGIIPADWPVRVKVIPQELATAASMTENGHRRDMHPAEQIAGFRAMAQEGKTPAQIGDLLGYSPRHVQRMLKLADLAPVILDALAEDRITTEHCQALAL
;
A
#
# COMPACT_ATOMS: atom_id res chain seq x y z
N MET A 1 -18.85 -7.48 -40.84
CA MET A 1 -18.43 -8.64 -40.06
C MET A 1 -17.48 -8.16 -39.00
N PRO A 2 -17.85 -8.13 -37.69
CA PRO A 2 -16.92 -7.71 -36.63
C PRO A 2 -16.02 -8.88 -36.26
N VAL A 3 -14.70 -8.64 -36.26
CA VAL A 3 -13.69 -9.59 -35.84
C VAL A 3 -13.62 -9.57 -34.30
N THR A 4 -14.15 -10.62 -33.68
CA THR A 4 -14.08 -10.84 -32.22
C THR A 4 -12.64 -11.24 -31.86
N LYS A 5 -11.91 -10.37 -31.17
CA LYS A 5 -10.62 -10.74 -30.56
C LYS A 5 -10.87 -11.70 -29.39
N CYS A 6 -10.53 -12.96 -29.57
CA CYS A 6 -10.46 -13.96 -28.50
C CYS A 6 -9.20 -13.69 -27.66
N GLU A 7 -9.36 -13.14 -26.45
CA GLU A 7 -8.31 -13.19 -25.44
C GLU A 7 -8.25 -14.61 -24.84
N PRO A 8 -7.07 -15.19 -24.61
CA PRO A 8 -6.95 -16.54 -24.07
C PRO A 8 -7.44 -16.59 -22.62
N GLU A 9 -8.47 -17.38 -22.38
CA GLU A 9 -9.10 -17.62 -21.06
C GLU A 9 -8.14 -18.11 -19.96
N THR A 10 -7.00 -18.64 -20.34
CA THR A 10 -5.98 -19.18 -19.44
C THR A 10 -5.31 -18.13 -18.56
N THR A 11 -5.12 -16.90 -19.07
CA THR A 11 -4.47 -15.80 -18.32
C THR A 11 -5.40 -15.23 -17.24
N ARG A 12 -6.70 -15.19 -17.50
CA ARG A 12 -7.72 -14.72 -16.52
C ARG A 12 -7.90 -15.68 -15.35
N LYS A 13 -7.84 -17.01 -15.60
CA LYS A 13 -7.98 -18.03 -14.54
C LYS A 13 -6.75 -18.10 -13.63
N ALA A 14 -5.54 -17.94 -14.16
CA ALA A 14 -4.31 -17.90 -13.37
C ALA A 14 -4.26 -16.65 -12.48
N SER A 15 -4.53 -15.46 -13.02
CA SER A 15 -4.58 -14.20 -12.29
C SER A 15 -5.61 -14.23 -11.14
N ARG A 16 -6.80 -14.81 -11.38
CA ARG A 16 -7.86 -14.94 -10.38
C ARG A 16 -7.53 -15.94 -9.26
N LYS A 17 -6.75 -16.98 -9.57
CA LYS A 17 -6.31 -17.99 -8.60
C LYS A 17 -5.21 -17.45 -7.69
N TYR A 18 -4.27 -16.66 -8.22
CA TYR A 18 -3.24 -15.97 -7.45
C TYR A 18 -3.84 -14.90 -6.54
N ALA A 19 -4.73 -14.05 -7.02
CA ALA A 19 -5.41 -13.05 -6.21
C ALA A 19 -6.20 -13.67 -5.03
N LYS A 20 -6.85 -14.82 -5.24
CA LYS A 20 -7.63 -15.51 -4.20
C LYS A 20 -6.78 -16.21 -3.13
N THR A 21 -5.56 -16.65 -3.48
CA THR A 21 -4.64 -17.29 -2.52
C THR A 21 -3.96 -16.27 -1.61
N GLN A 22 -3.84 -15.02 -2.03
CA GLN A 22 -3.14 -13.96 -1.28
C GLN A 22 -4.05 -13.13 -0.39
N GLU A 23 -5.31 -12.93 -0.76
CA GLU A 23 -6.32 -12.49 0.21
C GLU A 23 -6.30 -13.38 1.45
N THR A 24 -5.85 -14.63 1.31
CA THR A 24 -5.83 -15.59 2.42
C THR A 24 -4.63 -15.44 3.35
N VAL A 25 -3.43 -15.10 2.90
CA VAL A 25 -2.24 -15.13 3.78
C VAL A 25 -2.13 -13.84 4.61
N LEU A 26 -2.13 -12.67 4.00
CA LEU A 26 -2.04 -11.42 4.73
C LEU A 26 -3.34 -11.12 5.50
N SER A 27 -4.51 -11.40 4.90
CA SER A 27 -5.80 -11.21 5.57
C SER A 27 -6.03 -12.21 6.70
N ALA A 28 -5.60 -13.46 6.56
CA ALA A 28 -5.65 -14.44 7.64
C ALA A 28 -4.71 -14.05 8.79
N LEU A 29 -3.52 -13.55 8.49
CA LEU A 29 -2.59 -13.05 9.49
C LEU A 29 -3.15 -11.81 10.19
N LEU A 30 -3.73 -10.86 9.45
CA LEU A 30 -4.41 -9.69 10.01
C LEU A 30 -5.65 -10.06 10.82
N ALA A 31 -6.37 -11.14 10.47
CA ALA A 31 -7.51 -11.63 11.24
C ALA A 31 -7.08 -12.21 12.59
N GLN A 32 -5.89 -12.82 12.68
CA GLN A 32 -5.33 -13.40 13.90
C GLN A 32 -4.56 -12.37 14.76
N THR A 33 -4.25 -11.19 14.20
CA THR A 33 -3.51 -10.14 14.92
C THR A 33 -4.43 -9.47 15.94
N GLU A 34 -3.99 -9.41 17.19
CA GLU A 34 -4.70 -8.73 18.27
C GLU A 34 -4.85 -7.23 17.99
N GLU A 35 -6.02 -6.71 18.40
CA GLU A 35 -6.30 -5.28 18.33
C GLU A 35 -5.80 -4.61 19.61
N VAL A 36 -4.97 -3.59 19.43
CA VAL A 36 -4.43 -2.79 20.54
C VAL A 36 -4.95 -1.37 20.40
N SER A 37 -5.25 -0.75 21.52
CA SER A 37 -5.61 0.68 21.58
C SER A 37 -4.38 1.51 21.92
N VAL A 38 -4.04 2.45 21.05
CA VAL A 38 -2.87 3.34 21.22
C VAL A 38 -3.30 4.81 21.09
N PRO A 39 -2.64 5.75 21.80
CA PRO A 39 -2.96 7.16 21.65
C PRO A 39 -2.62 7.68 20.24
N LEU A 40 -3.47 8.54 19.69
CA LEU A 40 -3.26 9.14 18.36
C LEU A 40 -1.88 9.79 18.22
N ALA A 41 -1.40 10.45 19.24
CA ALA A 41 -0.10 11.11 19.27
C ALA A 41 1.09 10.15 19.07
N SER A 42 0.92 8.84 19.34
CA SER A 42 1.95 7.81 19.10
C SER A 42 1.99 7.33 17.64
N LEU A 43 0.99 7.69 16.83
CA LEU A 43 0.86 7.24 15.45
C LEU A 43 1.53 8.22 14.50
N ILE A 44 2.42 7.70 13.66
CA ILE A 44 3.06 8.48 12.59
C ILE A 44 2.97 7.72 11.27
N LYS A 45 3.10 8.41 10.15
CA LYS A 45 3.21 7.75 8.84
C LYS A 45 4.46 6.87 8.85
N SER A 46 4.32 5.59 8.49
CA SER A 46 5.45 4.68 8.40
C SER A 46 6.43 5.14 7.29
N PRO A 47 7.75 5.10 7.53
CA PRO A 47 8.74 5.27 6.48
C PRO A 47 8.67 4.15 5.41
N LEU A 48 8.10 2.99 5.76
CA LEU A 48 7.86 1.85 4.86
C LEU A 48 6.53 1.96 4.08
N ASN A 49 5.78 3.06 4.25
CA ASN A 49 4.58 3.30 3.48
C ASN A 49 4.96 3.73 2.06
N VAL A 50 4.61 2.90 1.08
CA VAL A 50 4.98 3.09 -0.33
C VAL A 50 4.24 4.26 -1.01
N ARG A 51 3.19 4.78 -0.39
CA ARG A 51 2.44 5.90 -0.95
C ARG A 51 3.19 7.20 -0.79
N THR A 52 3.63 7.78 -1.90
CA THR A 52 4.29 9.09 -1.99
C THR A 52 3.31 10.22 -2.28
N VAL A 53 2.24 9.95 -3.04
CA VAL A 53 1.23 10.94 -3.43
C VAL A 53 0.37 11.32 -2.22
N PRO A 54 0.28 12.62 -1.88
CA PRO A 54 -0.58 13.10 -0.80
C PRO A 54 -2.06 12.79 -1.07
N TYR A 55 -2.85 12.64 -0.01
CA TYR A 55 -4.30 12.57 -0.12
C TYR A 55 -4.86 13.96 -0.42
N SER A 56 -5.90 14.06 -1.27
CA SER A 56 -6.57 15.34 -1.48
C SER A 56 -7.23 15.84 -0.18
N ALA A 57 -7.16 17.14 0.07
CA ALA A 57 -7.73 17.76 1.27
C ALA A 57 -9.24 17.48 1.40
N GLU A 58 -9.97 17.46 0.27
CA GLU A 58 -11.38 17.13 0.21
C GLU A 58 -11.64 15.70 0.69
N SER A 59 -10.91 14.71 0.15
CA SER A 59 -11.06 13.30 0.52
C SER A 59 -10.73 13.03 1.99
N VAL A 60 -9.79 13.78 2.56
CA VAL A 60 -9.46 13.68 3.99
C VAL A 60 -10.55 14.34 4.84
N SER A 61 -11.08 15.48 4.42
CA SER A 61 -12.13 16.20 5.13
C SER A 61 -13.45 15.42 5.15
N GLU A 62 -13.87 14.84 4.02
CA GLU A 62 -15.05 13.97 3.95
C GLU A 62 -14.92 12.78 4.90
N LEU A 63 -13.75 12.14 4.93
CA LEU A 63 -13.51 11.02 5.82
C LEU A 63 -13.47 11.46 7.30
N ALA A 64 -12.95 12.64 7.59
CA ALA A 64 -12.95 13.20 8.94
C ALA A 64 -14.37 13.45 9.45
N GLU A 65 -15.25 14.02 8.65
CA GLU A 65 -16.67 14.19 9.01
C GLU A 65 -17.38 12.83 9.21
N SER A 66 -17.07 11.83 8.38
CA SER A 66 -17.58 10.47 8.57
C SER A 66 -17.09 9.85 9.88
N ILE A 67 -15.80 9.96 10.19
CA ILE A 67 -15.23 9.44 11.45
C ILE A 67 -15.82 10.15 12.67
N LYS A 68 -16.07 11.45 12.58
CA LYS A 68 -16.73 12.22 13.63
C LYS A 68 -18.16 11.72 13.91
N GLY A 69 -18.89 11.33 12.85
CA GLY A 69 -20.28 10.89 12.98
C GLY A 69 -20.44 9.44 13.43
N VAL A 70 -19.67 8.52 12.87
CA VAL A 70 -19.85 7.06 13.10
C VAL A 70 -18.64 6.38 13.74
N GLY A 71 -17.56 7.12 14.00
CA GLY A 71 -16.33 6.56 14.54
C GLY A 71 -15.45 5.90 13.48
N LEU A 72 -14.33 5.33 13.93
CA LEU A 72 -13.39 4.62 13.08
C LEU A 72 -13.86 3.17 12.88
N LEU A 73 -14.42 2.88 11.70
CA LEU A 73 -14.98 1.56 11.37
C LEU A 73 -13.91 0.50 11.03
N GLN A 74 -12.76 0.94 10.58
CA GLN A 74 -11.65 0.05 10.18
C GLN A 74 -10.38 0.42 10.92
N ASN A 75 -9.75 -0.56 11.54
CA ASN A 75 -8.48 -0.38 12.24
C ASN A 75 -7.35 0.04 11.30
N LEU A 76 -6.38 0.76 11.85
CA LEU A 76 -5.12 1.02 11.18
C LEU A 76 -4.20 -0.20 11.36
N VAL A 77 -3.34 -0.46 10.38
CA VAL A 77 -2.29 -1.47 10.48
C VAL A 77 -0.96 -0.77 10.70
N VAL A 78 -0.29 -1.13 11.78
CA VAL A 78 0.91 -0.45 12.26
C VAL A 78 2.02 -1.45 12.55
N HIS A 79 3.26 -0.97 12.58
CA HIS A 79 4.40 -1.67 13.15
C HIS A 79 5.07 -0.81 14.21
N THR A 80 5.79 -1.43 15.12
CA THR A 80 6.49 -0.73 16.19
C THR A 80 7.68 0.07 15.65
N LEU A 81 7.89 1.25 16.23
CA LEU A 81 9.04 2.11 15.99
C LEU A 81 9.73 2.44 17.33
N PRO A 82 11.00 2.86 17.32
CA PRO A 82 11.67 3.31 18.52
C PRO A 82 10.92 4.45 19.23
N GLY A 83 10.94 4.47 20.58
CA GLY A 83 10.36 5.53 21.41
C GLY A 83 8.84 5.44 21.53
N ASP A 84 8.30 4.24 21.72
CA ASP A 84 6.86 3.97 21.91
C ASP A 84 5.96 4.58 20.84
N ARG A 85 6.47 4.63 19.61
CA ARG A 85 5.73 5.09 18.44
C ARG A 85 5.36 3.95 17.52
N TYR A 86 4.35 4.17 16.71
CA TYR A 86 3.82 3.21 15.76
C TYR A 86 3.79 3.81 14.36
N GLY A 87 4.45 3.14 13.41
CA GLY A 87 4.42 3.51 12.00
C GLY A 87 3.19 2.94 11.30
N VAL A 88 2.33 3.80 10.78
CA VAL A 88 1.12 3.38 10.05
C VAL A 88 1.50 2.92 8.67
N ALA A 89 1.49 1.60 8.46
CA ALA A 89 1.76 0.94 7.19
C ALA A 89 0.53 0.98 6.27
N ALA A 90 -0.67 0.73 6.81
CA ALA A 90 -1.93 0.81 6.08
C ALA A 90 -2.97 1.65 6.85
N GLY A 91 -3.76 2.45 6.14
CA GLY A 91 -4.72 3.38 6.73
C GLY A 91 -4.24 4.83 6.79
N GLY A 92 -3.30 5.22 5.96
CA GLY A 92 -2.72 6.57 5.95
C GLY A 92 -3.75 7.68 5.78
N ARG A 93 -4.82 7.50 4.97
CA ARG A 93 -5.90 8.48 4.83
C ARG A 93 -6.71 8.63 6.13
N ARG A 94 -6.92 7.52 6.86
CA ARG A 94 -7.58 7.52 8.16
C ARG A 94 -6.75 8.23 9.21
N LEU A 95 -5.43 8.02 9.21
CA LEU A 95 -4.52 8.77 10.08
C LEU A 95 -4.58 10.27 9.80
N ALA A 96 -4.55 10.68 8.52
CA ALA A 96 -4.66 12.09 8.14
C ALA A 96 -5.99 12.71 8.60
N ALA A 97 -7.11 11.98 8.47
CA ALA A 97 -8.40 12.42 8.94
C ALA A 97 -8.47 12.57 10.48
N LEU A 98 -7.89 11.62 11.22
CA LEU A 98 -7.81 11.69 12.69
C LEU A 98 -6.94 12.88 13.14
N ASN A 99 -5.80 13.12 12.49
CA ASN A 99 -4.96 14.28 12.79
C ASN A 99 -5.71 15.59 12.51
N MET A 100 -6.44 15.68 11.41
CA MET A 100 -7.28 16.84 11.09
C MET A 100 -8.35 17.09 12.17
N LEU A 101 -8.98 16.03 12.72
CA LEU A 101 -9.93 16.16 13.82
C LEU A 101 -9.28 16.63 15.11
N ALA A 102 -8.05 16.17 15.40
CA ALA A 102 -7.28 16.62 16.55
C ALA A 102 -6.84 18.09 16.40
N GLU A 103 -6.35 18.49 15.23
CA GLU A 103 -5.99 19.87 14.92
C GLU A 103 -7.17 20.84 15.04
N ARG A 104 -8.39 20.38 14.70
CA ARG A 104 -9.63 21.12 14.89
C ARG A 104 -10.15 21.10 16.33
N GLY A 105 -9.47 20.42 17.26
CA GLY A 105 -9.88 20.27 18.65
C GLY A 105 -11.15 19.44 18.86
N ILE A 106 -11.56 18.64 17.87
CA ILE A 106 -12.75 17.77 17.93
C ILE A 106 -12.46 16.52 18.76
N ILE A 107 -11.24 15.98 18.63
CA ILE A 107 -10.73 14.87 19.44
C ILE A 107 -9.42 15.28 20.11
N PRO A 108 -9.11 14.76 21.31
CA PRO A 108 -7.84 15.04 21.98
C PRO A 108 -6.68 14.28 21.31
N ALA A 109 -5.45 14.76 21.54
CA ALA A 109 -4.24 14.13 20.98
C ALA A 109 -3.98 12.70 21.51
N ASP A 110 -4.46 12.40 22.69
CA ASP A 110 -4.42 11.07 23.33
C ASP A 110 -5.62 10.18 22.99
N TRP A 111 -6.45 10.60 22.02
CA TRP A 111 -7.59 9.81 21.57
C TRP A 111 -7.19 8.36 21.30
N PRO A 112 -7.90 7.37 21.89
CA PRO A 112 -7.57 5.97 21.71
C PRO A 112 -7.95 5.49 20.31
N VAL A 113 -6.94 5.07 19.55
CA VAL A 113 -7.11 4.53 18.19
C VAL A 113 -6.87 3.03 18.22
N ARG A 114 -7.82 2.26 17.72
CA ARG A 114 -7.65 0.81 17.55
C ARG A 114 -6.77 0.51 16.35
N VAL A 115 -5.71 -0.26 16.59
CA VAL A 115 -4.72 -0.63 15.59
C VAL A 115 -4.46 -2.14 15.63
N LYS A 116 -4.00 -2.68 14.51
CA LYS A 116 -3.42 -4.03 14.43
C LYS A 116 -1.91 -3.90 14.29
N VAL A 117 -1.17 -4.50 15.22
CA VAL A 117 0.30 -4.43 15.21
C VAL A 117 0.84 -5.62 14.47
N ILE A 118 1.60 -5.37 13.40
CA ILE A 118 2.25 -6.39 12.57
C ILE A 118 3.77 -6.33 12.71
N PRO A 119 4.49 -7.42 12.42
CA PRO A 119 5.95 -7.39 12.27
C PRO A 119 6.38 -6.37 11.21
N GLN A 120 7.51 -5.72 11.44
CA GLN A 120 8.04 -4.69 10.54
C GLN A 120 8.29 -5.22 9.12
N GLU A 121 8.69 -6.48 9.00
CA GLU A 121 8.97 -7.17 7.72
C GLU A 121 7.72 -7.28 6.82
N LEU A 122 6.53 -7.12 7.39
CA LEU A 122 5.26 -7.15 6.67
C LEU A 122 4.70 -5.76 6.39
N ALA A 123 5.31 -4.71 6.91
CA ALA A 123 4.78 -3.34 6.80
C ALA A 123 4.70 -2.87 5.33
N THR A 124 5.75 -3.09 4.53
CA THR A 124 5.76 -2.76 3.10
C THR A 124 4.70 -3.54 2.34
N ALA A 125 4.56 -4.85 2.60
CA ALA A 125 3.54 -5.70 1.98
C ALA A 125 2.12 -5.24 2.34
N ALA A 126 1.87 -4.91 3.60
CA ALA A 126 0.57 -4.39 4.06
C ALA A 126 0.23 -3.05 3.39
N SER A 127 1.20 -2.15 3.27
CA SER A 127 1.05 -0.89 2.56
C SER A 127 0.72 -1.09 1.07
N MET A 128 1.43 -1.97 0.39
CA MET A 128 1.19 -2.28 -1.00
C MET A 128 -0.18 -2.94 -1.23
N THR A 129 -0.60 -3.83 -0.35
CA THR A 129 -1.90 -4.50 -0.46
C THR A 129 -3.05 -3.49 -0.31
N GLU A 130 -2.98 -2.59 0.68
CA GLU A 130 -3.99 -1.54 0.84
C GLU A 130 -4.08 -0.64 -0.39
N ASN A 131 -2.94 -0.23 -0.93
CA ASN A 131 -2.88 0.65 -2.10
C ASN A 131 -3.20 -0.09 -3.40
N GLY A 132 -2.82 -1.36 -3.54
CA GLY A 132 -3.04 -2.19 -4.73
C GLY A 132 -4.50 -2.61 -4.94
N HIS A 133 -5.30 -2.69 -3.89
CA HIS A 133 -6.76 -2.91 -3.99
C HIS A 133 -7.52 -1.66 -4.48
N ARG A 134 -6.90 -0.50 -4.40
CA ARG A 134 -7.38 0.72 -5.05
C ARG A 134 -6.84 0.72 -6.48
N ARG A 135 -7.70 0.90 -7.47
CA ARG A 135 -7.35 0.96 -8.92
C ARG A 135 -6.32 2.06 -9.28
N ASP A 136 -5.79 2.77 -8.29
CA ASP A 136 -5.08 4.04 -8.44
C ASP A 136 -3.64 4.03 -7.91
N MET A 137 -3.01 2.85 -7.74
CA MET A 137 -1.60 2.82 -7.39
C MET A 137 -0.76 3.17 -8.62
N HIS A 138 -0.06 4.29 -8.55
CA HIS A 138 0.79 4.74 -9.65
C HIS A 138 1.90 3.72 -9.95
N PRO A 139 2.23 3.45 -11.23
CA PRO A 139 3.29 2.49 -11.59
C PRO A 139 4.63 2.77 -10.91
N ALA A 140 5.00 4.04 -10.75
CA ALA A 140 6.21 4.43 -10.04
C ALA A 140 6.19 4.03 -8.56
N GLU A 141 5.05 4.15 -7.88
CA GLU A 141 4.88 3.69 -6.49
C GLU A 141 4.97 2.16 -6.40
N GLN A 142 4.42 1.44 -7.38
CA GLN A 142 4.51 -0.02 -7.46
C GLN A 142 5.97 -0.49 -7.64
N ILE A 143 6.73 0.16 -8.53
CA ILE A 143 8.16 -0.12 -8.75
C ILE A 143 8.94 0.14 -7.46
N ALA A 144 8.71 1.28 -6.79
CA ALA A 144 9.37 1.62 -5.52
C ALA A 144 9.07 0.60 -4.41
N GLY A 145 7.82 0.14 -4.31
CA GLY A 145 7.40 -0.89 -3.36
C GLY A 145 8.09 -2.24 -3.61
N PHE A 146 8.15 -2.71 -4.85
CA PHE A 146 8.87 -3.94 -5.20
C PHE A 146 10.36 -3.83 -4.89
N ARG A 147 10.97 -2.67 -5.20
CA ARG A 147 12.37 -2.40 -4.88
C ARG A 147 12.62 -2.45 -3.36
N ALA A 148 11.79 -1.81 -2.57
CA ALA A 148 11.90 -1.82 -1.12
C ALA A 148 11.85 -3.25 -0.56
N MET A 149 10.90 -4.07 -1.02
CA MET A 149 10.77 -5.47 -0.59
C MET A 149 11.99 -6.33 -1.02
N ALA A 150 12.55 -6.08 -2.21
CA ALA A 150 13.77 -6.75 -2.65
C ALA A 150 14.98 -6.35 -1.80
N GLN A 151 15.07 -5.09 -1.40
CA GLN A 151 16.11 -4.59 -0.46
C GLN A 151 15.95 -5.18 0.95
N GLU A 152 14.72 -5.51 1.37
CA GLU A 152 14.44 -6.28 2.59
C GLU A 152 14.85 -7.76 2.48
N GLY A 153 15.41 -8.19 1.34
CA GLY A 153 15.89 -9.55 1.10
C GLY A 153 14.82 -10.53 0.57
N LYS A 154 13.65 -10.04 0.18
CA LYS A 154 12.59 -10.89 -0.39
C LYS A 154 12.90 -11.22 -1.85
N THR A 155 12.74 -12.48 -2.23
CA THR A 155 12.86 -12.92 -3.63
C THR A 155 11.65 -12.48 -4.46
N PRO A 156 11.77 -12.39 -5.81
CA PRO A 156 10.63 -12.09 -6.68
C PRO A 156 9.44 -13.05 -6.51
N ALA A 157 9.71 -14.32 -6.17
CA ALA A 157 8.66 -15.30 -5.87
C ALA A 157 7.93 -14.95 -4.58
N GLN A 158 8.67 -14.65 -3.49
CA GLN A 158 8.09 -14.25 -2.20
C GLN A 158 7.30 -12.94 -2.31
N ILE A 159 7.80 -11.95 -3.07
CA ILE A 159 7.10 -10.70 -3.34
C ILE A 159 5.80 -11.00 -4.11
N GLY A 160 5.88 -11.85 -5.13
CA GLY A 160 4.73 -12.29 -5.91
C GLY A 160 3.69 -12.98 -5.04
N ASP A 161 4.11 -13.91 -4.18
CA ASP A 161 3.24 -14.64 -3.26
C ASP A 161 2.58 -13.72 -2.22
N LEU A 162 3.26 -12.70 -1.74
CA LEU A 162 2.70 -11.72 -0.79
C LEU A 162 1.67 -10.78 -1.44
N LEU A 163 1.87 -10.38 -2.68
CA LEU A 163 1.13 -9.27 -3.29
C LEU A 163 0.18 -9.66 -4.43
N GLY A 164 0.09 -10.92 -4.85
CA GLY A 164 -0.77 -11.38 -5.94
C GLY A 164 -0.21 -11.23 -7.34
N TYR A 165 1.07 -11.10 -7.44
CA TYR A 165 1.71 -10.98 -8.74
C TYR A 165 2.47 -12.24 -9.12
N SER A 166 2.56 -12.51 -10.42
CA SER A 166 3.46 -13.57 -10.88
C SER A 166 4.91 -13.16 -10.65
N PRO A 167 5.81 -14.10 -10.31
CA PRO A 167 7.24 -13.82 -10.16
C PRO A 167 7.85 -13.11 -11.39
N ARG A 168 7.36 -13.45 -12.58
CA ARG A 168 7.78 -12.83 -13.85
C ARG A 168 7.38 -11.35 -13.92
N HIS A 169 6.19 -11.00 -13.41
CA HIS A 169 5.77 -9.59 -13.32
C HIS A 169 6.68 -8.82 -12.36
N VAL A 170 6.96 -9.38 -11.18
CA VAL A 170 7.84 -8.76 -10.18
C VAL A 170 9.24 -8.56 -10.74
N GLN A 171 9.82 -9.58 -11.40
CA GLN A 171 11.15 -9.46 -12.05
C GLN A 171 11.19 -8.34 -13.08
N ARG A 172 10.14 -8.22 -13.90
CA ARG A 172 10.04 -7.14 -14.89
C ARG A 172 9.98 -5.77 -14.22
N MET A 173 9.22 -5.61 -13.15
CA MET A 173 9.11 -4.36 -12.42
C MET A 173 10.42 -4.01 -11.68
N LEU A 174 11.13 -5.00 -11.16
CA LEU A 174 12.44 -4.80 -10.54
C LEU A 174 13.49 -4.34 -11.56
N LYS A 175 13.46 -4.86 -12.81
CA LYS A 175 14.32 -4.32 -13.87
C LYS A 175 14.05 -2.83 -14.15
N LEU A 176 12.80 -2.39 -14.08
CA LEU A 176 12.46 -0.96 -14.21
C LEU A 176 13.00 -0.13 -13.05
N ALA A 177 13.09 -0.72 -11.85
CA ALA A 177 13.64 -0.06 -10.68
C ALA A 177 15.15 0.27 -10.81
N ASP A 178 15.86 -0.41 -11.72
CA ASP A 178 17.29 -0.19 -11.99
C ASP A 178 17.54 0.92 -13.01
N LEU A 179 16.49 1.50 -13.61
CA LEU A 179 16.60 2.64 -14.51
C LEU A 179 17.11 3.89 -13.79
N ALA A 180 17.71 4.80 -14.55
CA ALA A 180 18.22 6.05 -14.01
C ALA A 180 17.11 6.83 -13.28
N PRO A 181 17.42 7.49 -12.14
CA PRO A 181 16.42 8.22 -11.34
C PRO A 181 15.59 9.20 -12.15
N VAL A 182 16.20 9.91 -13.10
CA VAL A 182 15.51 10.87 -13.98
C VAL A 182 14.38 10.22 -14.80
N ILE A 183 14.51 8.95 -15.15
CA ILE A 183 13.49 8.18 -15.90
C ILE A 183 12.34 7.81 -14.94
N LEU A 184 12.67 7.39 -13.74
CA LEU A 184 11.67 7.07 -12.72
C LEU A 184 10.90 8.32 -12.27
N ASP A 185 11.56 9.46 -12.17
CA ASP A 185 10.94 10.75 -11.88
C ASP A 185 9.99 11.16 -13.03
N ALA A 186 10.43 11.00 -14.29
CA ALA A 186 9.59 11.26 -15.46
C ALA A 186 8.35 10.34 -15.52
N LEU A 187 8.48 9.08 -15.07
CA LEU A 187 7.36 8.17 -14.93
C LEU A 187 6.42 8.62 -13.79
N ALA A 188 6.97 9.04 -12.66
CA ALA A 188 6.18 9.51 -11.51
C ALA A 188 5.40 10.81 -11.81
N GLU A 189 5.91 11.62 -12.73
CA GLU A 189 5.26 12.85 -13.21
C GLU A 189 4.37 12.63 -14.45
N ASP A 190 4.07 11.39 -14.83
CA ASP A 190 3.26 11.02 -16.02
C ASP A 190 3.82 11.56 -17.36
N ARG A 191 5.10 11.97 -17.40
CA ARG A 191 5.74 12.44 -18.64
C ARG A 191 6.09 11.29 -19.59
N ILE A 192 6.26 10.09 -19.06
CA ILE A 192 6.48 8.85 -19.80
C ILE A 192 5.63 7.72 -19.23
N THR A 193 5.43 6.66 -20.00
CA THR A 193 4.66 5.49 -19.61
C THR A 193 5.57 4.33 -19.18
N THR A 194 4.98 3.31 -18.57
CA THR A 194 5.69 2.05 -18.26
C THR A 194 6.20 1.35 -19.51
N GLU A 195 5.56 1.53 -20.67
CA GLU A 195 6.03 0.97 -21.95
C GLU A 195 7.33 1.63 -22.39
N HIS A 196 7.45 2.95 -22.26
CA HIS A 196 8.70 3.67 -22.50
C HIS A 196 9.82 3.18 -21.58
N CYS A 197 9.53 2.99 -20.30
CA CYS A 197 10.49 2.44 -19.33
C CYS A 197 10.92 1.01 -19.70
N GLN A 198 9.99 0.17 -20.18
CA GLN A 198 10.31 -1.20 -20.62
C GLN A 198 11.23 -1.20 -21.84
N ALA A 199 11.04 -0.29 -22.78
CA ALA A 199 11.93 -0.14 -23.95
C ALA A 199 13.35 0.31 -23.57
N LEU A 200 13.49 1.06 -22.48
CA LEU A 200 14.79 1.54 -21.98
C LEU A 200 15.50 0.51 -21.07
N ALA A 201 14.78 -0.51 -20.58
CA ALA A 201 15.30 -1.55 -19.67
C ALA A 201 15.76 -2.83 -20.38
N LEU A 202 15.94 -2.79 -21.72
CA LEU A 202 16.37 -3.92 -22.56
C LEU A 202 17.86 -4.20 -22.45
#